data_7dc2aff10513b395cec04c01c23f1552
#
_entry.id   7dc2aff10513b395cec04c01c23f1552
#
_cell.length_a   1.000
_cell.length_b   1.000
_cell.length_c   1.000
_cell.angle_alpha   90.00
_cell.angle_beta   90.00
_cell.angle_gamma   90.00
#
_symmetry.space_group_name_H-M   'P 1'
#
loop_
_entity.id
_entity.type
_entity.pdbx_description
1 polymer ?
#
loop_
_entity_poly.entity_id
_entity_poly.type
_entity_poly.pdbx_seq_one_letter_code
_entity_poly.pdbx_strand_id
1 'polypeptide(L)'
;LWRLDPRTGKRFRFELPTTVVQRFTLSEGRVPRVVFFGQTGTTSRNAYVADLTSSRPKCTPFGEVSFAKALGDVQVASCTPWSYRRSDRDTVPGFYFLPADFDATKKYPMLVYYYGGCVPTTRELEFHYPLSVLANMGYVVLALEPSGAIGYGEEFAARHINTWGKRSADDIIEATKAFMDAHPYVDRKKVGCMGASYGGFMTEYLQTRTDLFAAAISHAGISNIASYWGGGYWGHTYGETAQYGSYPWNNPELYVKQSALFNADKIHTPLLLLHGTADTNVPTNESQQLFTALRILGRPVSYIQIEGANHVVTDYGQRVKWQQTIMAWFAKYLQGDAAWWKGLGFKD
;
A
#
# COMPACT_ATOMS: atom_id res chain seq x y z
N LEU A 1 -6.74 -19.65 -6.72
CA LEU A 1 -6.34 -20.51 -7.84
C LEU A 1 -7.59 -20.88 -8.64
N TRP A 2 -7.49 -20.87 -9.99
CA TRP A 2 -8.57 -21.20 -10.91
C TRP A 2 -8.10 -22.20 -11.95
N ARG A 3 -8.98 -23.09 -12.37
CA ARG A 3 -8.81 -23.92 -13.56
C ARG A 3 -9.68 -23.34 -14.68
N LEU A 4 -9.09 -23.10 -15.83
CA LEU A 4 -9.77 -22.68 -17.05
C LEU A 4 -9.83 -23.88 -18.01
N ASP A 5 -11.00 -24.17 -18.53
CA ASP A 5 -11.16 -25.05 -19.69
C ASP A 5 -11.07 -24.19 -20.97
N PRO A 6 -9.99 -24.28 -21.75
CA PRO A 6 -9.78 -23.40 -22.91
C PRO A 6 -10.76 -23.66 -24.07
N ARG A 7 -11.44 -24.83 -24.09
CA ARG A 7 -12.42 -25.18 -25.14
C ARG A 7 -13.79 -24.56 -24.86
N THR A 8 -14.19 -24.52 -23.61
CA THR A 8 -15.53 -24.06 -23.20
C THR A 8 -15.54 -22.71 -22.53
N GLY A 9 -14.38 -22.16 -22.16
CA GLY A 9 -14.26 -20.95 -21.36
C GLY A 9 -14.70 -21.12 -19.89
N LYS A 10 -15.09 -22.34 -19.51
CA LYS A 10 -15.53 -22.62 -18.14
C LYS A 10 -14.38 -22.41 -17.14
N ARG A 11 -14.69 -21.69 -16.07
CA ARG A 11 -13.76 -21.42 -14.96
C ARG A 11 -14.23 -22.14 -13.71
N PHE A 12 -13.28 -22.77 -13.00
CA PHE A 12 -13.52 -23.43 -11.72
C PHE A 12 -12.58 -22.83 -10.69
N ARG A 13 -13.14 -22.28 -9.63
CA ARG A 13 -12.36 -21.80 -8.48
C ARG A 13 -12.08 -22.95 -7.54
N PHE A 14 -10.84 -23.04 -7.08
CA PHE A 14 -10.47 -23.92 -5.98
C PHE A 14 -10.61 -23.17 -4.65
N GLU A 15 -11.33 -23.75 -3.70
CA GLU A 15 -11.43 -23.26 -2.34
C GLU A 15 -10.21 -23.78 -1.56
N LEU A 16 -9.27 -22.89 -1.32
CA LEU A 16 -8.03 -23.20 -0.60
C LEU A 16 -8.10 -22.64 0.83
N PRO A 17 -7.29 -23.16 1.78
CA PRO A 17 -7.25 -22.66 3.15
C PRO A 17 -6.54 -21.29 3.28
N THR A 18 -6.15 -20.71 2.16
CA THR A 18 -5.40 -19.44 2.08
C THR A 18 -6.15 -18.43 1.23
N THR A 19 -6.05 -17.16 1.59
CA THR A 19 -6.63 -16.05 0.82
C THR A 19 -5.66 -15.49 -0.22
N VAL A 20 -4.37 -15.70 0.00
CA VAL A 20 -3.28 -15.31 -0.90
C VAL A 20 -2.51 -16.54 -1.32
N VAL A 21 -2.34 -16.75 -2.61
CA VAL A 21 -1.46 -17.76 -3.22
C VAL A 21 -0.36 -17.03 -3.96
N GLN A 22 0.87 -17.14 -3.49
CA GLN A 22 2.01 -16.39 -4.03
C GLN A 22 2.67 -17.10 -5.21
N ARG A 23 2.90 -18.38 -5.05
CA ARG A 23 3.54 -19.22 -6.08
C ARG A 23 2.89 -20.60 -6.06
N PHE A 24 2.83 -21.22 -7.23
CA PHE A 24 2.39 -22.59 -7.33
C PHE A 24 3.12 -23.31 -8.47
N THR A 25 3.20 -24.62 -8.36
CA THR A 25 3.65 -25.51 -9.45
C THR A 25 2.71 -26.71 -9.53
N LEU A 26 2.54 -27.23 -10.72
CA LEU A 26 1.69 -28.39 -11.00
C LEU A 26 2.54 -29.62 -11.31
N SER A 27 2.07 -30.80 -10.89
CA SER A 27 2.67 -32.06 -11.32
C SER A 27 2.31 -32.39 -12.76
N GLU A 28 3.17 -33.13 -13.43
CA GLU A 28 2.93 -33.67 -14.77
C GLU A 28 2.16 -34.99 -14.79
N GLY A 29 1.70 -35.48 -13.63
CA GLY A 29 1.03 -36.77 -13.50
C GLY A 29 -0.44 -36.77 -13.98
N ARG A 30 -1.05 -37.95 -14.06
CA ARG A 30 -2.47 -38.13 -14.43
C ARG A 30 -3.42 -37.44 -13.46
N VAL A 31 -3.09 -37.39 -12.17
CA VAL A 31 -3.81 -36.62 -11.17
C VAL A 31 -3.07 -35.29 -11.01
N PRO A 32 -3.71 -34.17 -11.34
CA PRO A 32 -3.06 -32.88 -11.20
C PRO A 32 -2.89 -32.55 -9.73
N ARG A 33 -1.64 -32.55 -9.26
CA ARG A 33 -1.25 -32.09 -7.93
C ARG A 33 -0.71 -30.66 -8.02
N VAL A 34 -1.02 -29.87 -7.03
CA VAL A 34 -0.44 -28.55 -6.88
C VAL A 34 0.37 -28.49 -5.58
N VAL A 35 1.55 -27.90 -5.70
CA VAL A 35 2.29 -27.38 -4.56
C VAL A 35 2.20 -25.86 -4.63
N PHE A 36 1.83 -25.23 -3.53
CA PHE A 36 1.70 -23.77 -3.48
C PHE A 36 2.14 -23.19 -2.15
N PHE A 37 2.63 -21.95 -2.20
CA PHE A 37 2.82 -21.13 -1.02
C PHE A 37 1.61 -20.22 -0.84
N GLY A 38 1.07 -20.24 0.35
CA GLY A 38 -0.11 -19.41 0.65
C GLY A 38 -0.17 -18.97 2.10
N GLN A 39 -0.94 -17.92 2.33
CA GLN A 39 -1.17 -17.33 3.64
C GLN A 39 -2.53 -16.64 3.69
N THR A 40 -2.91 -16.16 4.86
CA THR A 40 -4.06 -15.29 5.07
C THR A 40 -3.57 -13.94 5.62
N GLY A 41 -4.47 -13.00 5.86
CA GLY A 41 -4.14 -11.75 6.56
C GLY A 41 -3.76 -11.95 8.03
N THR A 42 -3.98 -13.15 8.58
CA THR A 42 -3.78 -13.47 10.00
C THR A 42 -2.89 -14.69 10.23
N THR A 43 -2.47 -15.37 9.17
CA THR A 43 -1.54 -16.51 9.26
C THR A 43 -0.32 -16.30 8.39
N SER A 44 0.82 -16.79 8.87
CA SER A 44 2.06 -16.74 8.11
C SER A 44 2.02 -17.62 6.86
N ARG A 45 2.96 -17.36 5.95
CA ARG A 45 3.13 -18.14 4.71
C ARG A 45 3.51 -19.59 5.05
N ASN A 46 2.81 -20.54 4.43
CA ASN A 46 3.10 -21.97 4.52
C ASN A 46 3.10 -22.60 3.12
N ALA A 47 3.77 -23.74 3.02
CA ALA A 47 3.72 -24.58 1.83
C ALA A 47 2.60 -25.62 1.98
N TYR A 48 1.87 -25.86 0.90
CA TYR A 48 0.77 -26.81 0.84
C TYR A 48 0.90 -27.69 -0.39
N VAL A 49 0.44 -28.93 -0.24
CA VAL A 49 0.20 -29.83 -1.38
C VAL A 49 -1.27 -30.21 -1.42
N ALA A 50 -1.85 -30.25 -2.61
CA ALA A 50 -3.24 -30.67 -2.80
C ALA A 50 -3.44 -31.38 -4.14
N ASP A 51 -4.38 -32.33 -4.18
CA ASP A 51 -4.85 -32.98 -5.40
C ASP A 51 -6.02 -32.17 -5.96
N LEU A 52 -5.87 -31.65 -7.17
CA LEU A 52 -6.88 -30.79 -7.80
C LEU A 52 -8.02 -31.58 -8.47
N THR A 53 -8.51 -32.63 -7.82
CA THR A 53 -9.61 -33.49 -8.30
C THR A 53 -11.01 -32.97 -7.96
N SER A 54 -11.09 -32.03 -7.02
CA SER A 54 -12.35 -31.38 -6.62
C SER A 54 -12.18 -29.88 -6.47
N SER A 55 -13.27 -29.14 -6.40
CA SER A 55 -13.27 -27.69 -6.13
C SER A 55 -12.82 -27.35 -4.70
N ARG A 56 -12.92 -28.31 -3.78
CA ARG A 56 -12.48 -28.20 -2.38
C ARG A 56 -11.40 -29.26 -2.11
N PRO A 57 -10.20 -29.08 -2.63
CA PRO A 57 -9.14 -30.06 -2.45
C PRO A 57 -8.69 -30.12 -1.00
N LYS A 58 -8.39 -31.33 -0.52
CA LYS A 58 -7.71 -31.48 0.77
C LYS A 58 -6.29 -30.95 0.63
N CYS A 59 -6.00 -29.85 1.30
CA CYS A 59 -4.69 -29.24 1.33
C CYS A 59 -3.93 -29.74 2.55
N THR A 60 -2.76 -30.34 2.33
CA THR A 60 -1.88 -30.80 3.39
C THR A 60 -0.70 -29.84 3.50
N PRO A 61 -0.50 -29.16 4.66
CA PRO A 61 0.69 -28.35 4.85
C PRO A 61 1.92 -29.24 4.91
N PHE A 62 3.04 -28.77 4.39
CA PHE A 62 4.33 -29.43 4.53
C PHE A 62 5.45 -28.41 4.76
N GLY A 63 6.47 -28.84 5.51
CA GLY A 63 7.51 -27.95 6.03
C GLY A 63 7.11 -27.30 7.36
N GLU A 64 8.05 -27.18 8.26
CA GLU A 64 7.85 -26.40 9.49
C GLU A 64 7.93 -24.91 9.16
N VAL A 65 6.86 -24.17 9.48
CA VAL A 65 6.91 -22.73 9.41
C VAL A 65 7.34 -22.21 10.78
N SER A 66 8.60 -21.85 10.87
CA SER A 66 9.21 -21.31 12.09
C SER A 66 8.48 -20.07 12.63
N PHE A 67 7.84 -19.31 11.74
CA PHE A 67 7.15 -18.08 12.11
C PHE A 67 5.87 -18.33 12.93
N ALA A 68 5.04 -19.30 12.57
CA ALA A 68 3.87 -19.66 13.38
C ALA A 68 4.26 -20.10 14.78
N LYS A 69 5.38 -20.84 14.91
CA LYS A 69 5.94 -21.22 16.20
C LYS A 69 6.51 -20.03 16.97
N ALA A 70 7.13 -19.07 16.27
CA ALA A 70 7.66 -17.85 16.86
C ALA A 70 6.59 -16.87 17.34
N LEU A 71 5.43 -16.82 16.68
CA LEU A 71 4.30 -16.02 17.13
C LEU A 71 3.68 -16.54 18.43
N GLY A 72 3.75 -17.86 18.68
CA GLY A 72 3.20 -18.46 19.90
C GLY A 72 1.75 -18.03 20.16
N ASP A 73 1.52 -17.41 21.32
CA ASP A 73 0.20 -16.93 21.75
C ASP A 73 -0.10 -15.50 21.31
N VAL A 74 0.71 -14.90 20.40
CA VAL A 74 0.47 -13.56 19.91
C VAL A 74 -0.85 -13.52 19.13
N GLN A 75 -1.77 -12.71 19.62
CA GLN A 75 -3.03 -12.45 18.93
C GLN A 75 -2.79 -11.53 17.73
N VAL A 76 -3.24 -11.98 16.56
CA VAL A 76 -3.08 -11.24 15.32
C VAL A 76 -4.37 -10.43 15.03
N ALA A 77 -4.21 -9.22 14.55
CA ALA A 77 -5.32 -8.37 14.16
C ALA A 77 -6.25 -9.05 13.13
N SER A 78 -7.54 -8.85 13.24
CA SER A 78 -8.51 -9.39 12.27
C SER A 78 -8.37 -8.69 10.92
N CYS A 79 -8.60 -9.42 9.82
CA CYS A 79 -8.58 -8.88 8.46
C CYS A 79 -9.93 -9.16 7.78
N THR A 80 -10.64 -8.10 7.42
CA THR A 80 -11.98 -8.18 6.84
C THR A 80 -12.01 -7.55 5.45
N PRO A 81 -12.53 -8.23 4.41
CA PRO A 81 -12.79 -7.62 3.11
C PRO A 81 -13.79 -6.46 3.22
N TRP A 82 -13.56 -5.42 2.44
CA TRP A 82 -14.44 -4.27 2.36
C TRP A 82 -14.43 -3.71 0.94
N SER A 83 -15.47 -2.96 0.58
CA SER A 83 -15.52 -2.25 -0.70
C SER A 83 -16.39 -1.01 -0.61
N TYR A 84 -16.02 0.00 -1.34
CA TYR A 84 -16.80 1.21 -1.54
C TYR A 84 -17.44 1.20 -2.92
N ARG A 85 -18.75 1.47 -2.99
CA ARG A 85 -19.47 1.65 -4.24
C ARG A 85 -19.62 3.13 -4.54
N ARG A 86 -18.99 3.58 -5.60
CA ARG A 86 -19.09 4.96 -6.07
C ARG A 86 -20.47 5.32 -6.62
N SER A 87 -20.73 6.62 -6.77
CA SER A 87 -21.95 7.14 -7.39
C SER A 87 -22.10 6.71 -8.86
N ASP A 88 -20.99 6.54 -9.59
CA ASP A 88 -20.96 6.01 -10.95
C ASP A 88 -21.13 4.48 -11.04
N ARG A 89 -21.47 3.84 -9.92
CA ARG A 89 -21.67 2.39 -9.72
C ARG A 89 -20.38 1.54 -9.76
N ASP A 90 -19.24 2.15 -9.93
CA ASP A 90 -17.97 1.47 -9.79
C ASP A 90 -17.69 1.04 -8.35
N THR A 91 -16.89 0.01 -8.19
CA THR A 91 -16.52 -0.51 -6.88
C THR A 91 -15.01 -0.34 -6.67
N VAL A 92 -14.63 0.28 -5.56
CA VAL A 92 -13.26 0.35 -5.07
C VAL A 92 -13.08 -0.77 -4.04
N PRO A 93 -12.36 -1.84 -4.37
CA PRO A 93 -12.12 -2.94 -3.44
C PRO A 93 -11.13 -2.54 -2.37
N GLY A 94 -11.16 -3.27 -1.25
CA GLY A 94 -10.21 -3.09 -0.16
C GLY A 94 -10.40 -4.15 0.93
N PHE A 95 -9.71 -3.94 2.02
CA PHE A 95 -9.83 -4.71 3.24
C PHE A 95 -9.36 -3.87 4.41
N TYR A 96 -9.77 -4.23 5.61
CA TYR A 96 -9.34 -3.51 6.81
C TYR A 96 -8.95 -4.44 7.94
N PHE A 97 -8.10 -3.94 8.81
CA PHE A 97 -7.67 -4.62 10.02
C PHE A 97 -8.19 -3.87 11.24
N LEU A 98 -8.62 -4.65 12.24
CA LEU A 98 -8.93 -4.17 13.57
C LEU A 98 -7.96 -4.78 14.58
N PRO A 99 -7.60 -4.07 15.66
CA PRO A 99 -6.80 -4.62 16.75
C PRO A 99 -7.35 -5.94 17.26
N ALA A 100 -6.51 -6.80 17.80
CA ALA A 100 -6.95 -8.07 18.36
C ALA A 100 -7.88 -7.88 19.60
N ASP A 101 -7.68 -6.79 20.33
CA ASP A 101 -8.48 -6.35 21.49
C ASP A 101 -9.52 -5.27 21.13
N PHE A 102 -10.00 -5.26 19.90
CA PHE A 102 -10.92 -4.25 19.39
C PHE A 102 -12.19 -4.14 20.24
N ASP A 103 -12.54 -2.91 20.60
CA ASP A 103 -13.74 -2.54 21.35
C ASP A 103 -14.51 -1.45 20.58
N ALA A 104 -15.68 -1.78 20.05
CA ALA A 104 -16.49 -0.89 19.23
C ALA A 104 -17.00 0.36 19.99
N THR A 105 -16.89 0.40 21.32
CA THR A 105 -17.26 1.56 22.14
C THR A 105 -16.16 2.62 22.20
N LYS A 106 -14.94 2.30 21.80
CA LYS A 106 -13.78 3.19 21.78
C LYS A 106 -13.62 3.89 20.44
N LYS A 107 -12.81 4.95 20.45
CA LYS A 107 -12.36 5.65 19.25
C LYS A 107 -10.92 5.27 18.92
N TYR A 108 -10.68 5.01 17.63
CA TYR A 108 -9.38 4.61 17.13
C TYR A 108 -8.88 5.58 16.06
N PRO A 109 -7.60 5.97 16.08
CA PRO A 109 -6.97 6.56 14.92
C PRO A 109 -6.97 5.56 13.74
N MET A 110 -6.97 6.06 12.52
CA MET A 110 -7.00 5.23 11.33
C MET A 110 -5.79 5.49 10.43
N LEU A 111 -5.28 4.42 9.80
CA LEU A 111 -4.28 4.49 8.76
C LEU A 111 -4.87 3.99 7.45
N VAL A 112 -4.66 4.74 6.38
CA VAL A 112 -5.05 4.35 5.02
C VAL A 112 -3.80 3.96 4.25
N TYR A 113 -3.77 2.72 3.76
CA TYR A 113 -2.69 2.16 2.98
C TYR A 113 -3.13 1.88 1.55
N TYR A 114 -2.30 2.18 0.59
CA TYR A 114 -2.55 1.95 -0.84
C TYR A 114 -1.23 1.90 -1.62
N TYR A 115 -1.26 1.27 -2.78
CA TYR A 115 -0.23 1.48 -3.79
C TYR A 115 -0.62 2.61 -4.76
N GLY A 116 -1.90 2.77 -5.01
CA GLY A 116 -2.46 3.93 -5.71
C GLY A 116 -2.52 3.82 -7.22
N GLY A 117 -2.22 2.66 -7.80
CA GLY A 117 -2.22 2.46 -9.25
C GLY A 117 -1.90 1.03 -9.63
N CYS A 118 -1.06 0.82 -10.61
CA CYS A 118 -0.81 -0.39 -11.38
C CYS A 118 -0.60 -1.72 -10.61
N VAL A 119 -0.29 -1.70 -9.32
CA VAL A 119 -0.08 -2.92 -8.51
C VAL A 119 -1.09 -2.95 -7.36
N PRO A 120 -1.71 -4.11 -7.06
CA PRO A 120 -2.58 -4.22 -5.90
C PRO A 120 -1.76 -4.22 -4.60
N THR A 121 -2.42 -3.86 -3.51
CA THR A 121 -1.93 -4.09 -2.16
C THR A 121 -2.01 -5.59 -1.82
N THR A 122 -1.46 -5.98 -0.70
CA THR A 122 -1.45 -7.39 -0.29
C THR A 122 -2.06 -7.57 1.10
N ARG A 123 -2.72 -8.72 1.31
CA ARG A 123 -3.21 -9.17 2.62
C ARG A 123 -2.18 -10.01 3.37
N GLU A 124 -0.95 -10.02 2.93
CA GLU A 124 0.10 -10.84 3.52
C GLU A 124 0.47 -10.34 4.92
N LEU A 125 0.47 -11.25 5.90
CA LEU A 125 0.90 -10.92 7.26
C LEU A 125 2.36 -10.46 7.30
N GLU A 126 3.20 -11.06 6.46
CA GLU A 126 4.65 -10.80 6.39
C GLU A 126 5.03 -9.68 5.39
N PHE A 127 4.09 -8.84 5.03
CA PHE A 127 4.33 -7.75 4.10
C PHE A 127 5.30 -6.70 4.67
N HIS A 128 6.00 -5.97 3.79
CA HIS A 128 6.96 -4.92 4.20
C HIS A 128 6.34 -3.85 5.10
N TYR A 129 5.08 -3.51 4.83
CA TYR A 129 4.28 -2.66 5.69
C TYR A 129 3.40 -3.57 6.55
N PRO A 130 3.73 -3.79 7.82
CA PRO A 130 3.07 -4.78 8.64
C PRO A 130 1.71 -4.28 9.13
N LEU A 131 0.70 -4.28 8.25
CA LEU A 131 -0.62 -3.70 8.51
C LEU A 131 -1.29 -4.29 9.75
N SER A 132 -1.12 -5.59 9.97
CA SER A 132 -1.62 -6.27 11.18
C SER A 132 -0.92 -5.80 12.46
N VAL A 133 0.39 -5.52 12.40
CA VAL A 133 1.14 -4.97 13.55
C VAL A 133 0.66 -3.55 13.83
N LEU A 134 0.52 -2.72 12.81
CA LEU A 134 -0.02 -1.37 12.97
C LEU A 134 -1.43 -1.39 13.59
N ALA A 135 -2.28 -2.35 13.18
CA ALA A 135 -3.58 -2.51 13.80
C ALA A 135 -3.45 -2.86 15.30
N ASN A 136 -2.58 -3.81 15.68
CA ASN A 136 -2.35 -4.16 17.08
C ASN A 136 -1.67 -3.04 17.91
N MET A 137 -1.15 -2.01 17.25
CA MET A 137 -0.70 -0.78 17.89
C MET A 137 -1.84 0.22 18.15
N GLY A 138 -3.08 -0.21 17.98
CA GLY A 138 -4.28 0.58 18.29
C GLY A 138 -4.80 1.42 17.12
N TYR A 139 -4.47 1.07 15.89
CA TYR A 139 -5.03 1.70 14.70
C TYR A 139 -6.12 0.83 14.06
N VAL A 140 -7.11 1.46 13.46
CA VAL A 140 -7.87 0.85 12.37
C VAL A 140 -7.03 1.02 11.09
N VAL A 141 -6.75 -0.05 10.37
CA VAL A 141 -5.95 0.04 9.13
C VAL A 141 -6.82 -0.32 7.95
N LEU A 142 -7.07 0.63 7.07
CA LEU A 142 -7.82 0.46 5.82
C LEU A 142 -6.85 0.37 4.65
N ALA A 143 -6.86 -0.73 3.93
CA ALA A 143 -6.11 -0.91 2.69
C ALA A 143 -7.05 -0.84 1.49
N LEU A 144 -6.74 0.00 0.51
CA LEU A 144 -7.57 0.26 -0.66
C LEU A 144 -6.88 -0.17 -1.95
N GLU A 145 -7.69 -0.67 -2.88
CA GLU A 145 -7.31 -1.02 -4.25
C GLU A 145 -7.97 -0.02 -5.22
N PRO A 146 -7.36 1.17 -5.42
CA PRO A 146 -7.97 2.18 -6.27
C PRO A 146 -7.87 1.81 -7.75
N SER A 147 -8.61 2.52 -8.58
CA SER A 147 -8.59 2.41 -10.04
C SER A 147 -7.17 2.37 -10.59
N GLY A 148 -6.91 1.47 -11.51
CA GLY A 148 -5.59 1.21 -12.05
C GLY A 148 -4.92 -0.06 -11.50
N ALA A 149 -5.36 -0.58 -10.35
CA ALA A 149 -4.81 -1.81 -9.80
C ALA A 149 -5.15 -3.03 -10.67
N ILE A 150 -4.16 -3.87 -10.97
CA ILE A 150 -4.37 -5.14 -11.68
C ILE A 150 -5.06 -6.16 -10.77
N GLY A 151 -5.68 -7.19 -11.38
CA GLY A 151 -6.39 -8.24 -10.64
C GLY A 151 -7.90 -8.02 -10.51
N TYR A 152 -8.40 -6.87 -10.93
CA TYR A 152 -9.83 -6.50 -10.89
C TYR A 152 -10.46 -6.36 -12.29
N GLY A 153 -9.79 -6.84 -13.31
CA GLY A 153 -10.19 -6.79 -14.72
C GLY A 153 -9.42 -5.72 -15.50
N GLU A 154 -9.38 -5.90 -16.81
CA GLU A 154 -8.64 -5.04 -17.75
C GLU A 154 -9.15 -3.59 -17.73
N GLU A 155 -10.48 -3.43 -17.72
CA GLU A 155 -11.11 -2.11 -17.66
C GLU A 155 -10.74 -1.35 -16.38
N PHE A 156 -10.72 -2.04 -15.23
CA PHE A 156 -10.31 -1.44 -13.97
C PHE A 156 -8.82 -1.04 -14.00
N ALA A 157 -7.97 -1.91 -14.50
CA ALA A 157 -6.54 -1.64 -14.65
C ALA A 157 -6.25 -0.48 -15.62
N ALA A 158 -7.01 -0.37 -16.71
CA ALA A 158 -6.83 0.69 -17.71
C ALA A 158 -7.27 2.09 -17.25
N ARG A 159 -7.97 2.21 -16.11
CA ARG A 159 -8.50 3.51 -15.64
C ARG A 159 -7.45 4.55 -15.28
N HIS A 160 -6.21 4.18 -15.09
CA HIS A 160 -5.13 5.13 -14.85
C HIS A 160 -4.41 5.58 -16.13
N ILE A 161 -4.75 5.03 -17.31
CA ILE A 161 -4.16 5.47 -18.57
C ILE A 161 -4.45 6.95 -18.81
N ASN A 162 -3.38 7.72 -19.04
CA ASN A 162 -3.42 9.18 -19.21
C ASN A 162 -4.04 9.98 -18.06
N THR A 163 -4.26 9.37 -16.90
CA THR A 163 -4.78 10.05 -15.71
C THR A 163 -3.78 10.06 -14.56
N TRP A 164 -2.74 9.26 -14.66
CA TRP A 164 -1.74 9.01 -13.62
C TRP A 164 -2.41 8.78 -12.27
N GLY A 165 -2.48 9.77 -11.38
CA GLY A 165 -3.03 9.62 -10.03
C GLY A 165 -4.44 10.16 -9.82
N LYS A 166 -5.01 10.90 -10.76
CA LYS A 166 -6.24 11.68 -10.52
C LYS A 166 -7.43 10.80 -10.07
N ARG A 167 -7.75 9.76 -10.85
CA ARG A 167 -8.88 8.89 -10.52
C ARG A 167 -8.61 8.07 -9.26
N SER A 168 -7.41 7.56 -9.12
CA SER A 168 -7.02 6.77 -7.94
C SER A 168 -7.06 7.61 -6.67
N ALA A 169 -6.68 8.90 -6.73
CA ALA A 169 -6.80 9.81 -5.59
C ALA A 169 -8.26 10.05 -5.22
N ASP A 170 -9.15 10.26 -6.20
CA ASP A 170 -10.58 10.43 -5.96
C ASP A 170 -11.17 9.17 -5.30
N ASP A 171 -10.80 7.98 -5.78
CA ASP A 171 -11.21 6.71 -5.18
C ASP A 171 -10.79 6.60 -3.71
N ILE A 172 -9.53 6.93 -3.41
CA ILE A 172 -9.00 6.86 -2.04
C ILE A 172 -9.71 7.85 -1.12
N ILE A 173 -9.91 9.09 -1.56
CA ILE A 173 -10.58 10.13 -0.77
C ILE A 173 -12.03 9.74 -0.48
N GLU A 174 -12.78 9.34 -1.51
CA GLU A 174 -14.19 8.97 -1.37
C GLU A 174 -14.36 7.71 -0.52
N ALA A 175 -13.57 6.66 -0.78
CA ALA A 175 -13.61 5.42 -0.02
C ALA A 175 -13.23 5.62 1.46
N THR A 176 -12.23 6.47 1.74
CA THR A 176 -11.84 6.80 3.12
C THR A 176 -12.96 7.50 3.86
N LYS A 177 -13.63 8.47 3.23
CA LYS A 177 -14.80 9.17 3.82
C LYS A 177 -15.94 8.20 4.08
N ALA A 178 -16.30 7.36 3.09
CA ALA A 178 -17.36 6.37 3.22
C ALA A 178 -17.05 5.33 4.31
N PHE A 179 -15.79 4.92 4.45
CA PHE A 179 -15.38 4.02 5.53
C PHE A 179 -15.61 4.66 6.90
N MET A 180 -15.19 5.92 7.09
CA MET A 180 -15.41 6.64 8.34
C MET A 180 -16.89 6.86 8.66
N ASP A 181 -17.73 7.06 7.64
CA ASP A 181 -19.17 7.22 7.82
C ASP A 181 -19.82 5.90 8.28
N ALA A 182 -19.38 4.78 7.74
CA ALA A 182 -19.88 3.44 8.10
C ALA A 182 -19.30 2.90 9.42
N HIS A 183 -18.20 3.44 9.91
CA HIS A 183 -17.46 2.92 11.06
C HIS A 183 -17.25 4.00 12.13
N PRO A 184 -18.27 4.25 12.98
CA PRO A 184 -18.26 5.35 13.95
C PRO A 184 -17.17 5.24 15.01
N TYR A 185 -16.52 4.11 15.17
CA TYR A 185 -15.37 3.94 16.05
C TYR A 185 -14.08 4.59 15.50
N VAL A 186 -14.05 5.07 14.27
CA VAL A 186 -12.90 5.82 13.74
C VAL A 186 -12.91 7.26 14.26
N ASP A 187 -11.78 7.72 14.77
CA ASP A 187 -11.56 9.13 15.07
C ASP A 187 -11.22 9.88 13.77
N ARG A 188 -12.21 10.61 13.26
CA ARG A 188 -12.11 11.35 11.99
C ARG A 188 -11.02 12.42 11.95
N LYS A 189 -10.52 12.87 13.12
CA LYS A 189 -9.44 13.85 13.22
C LYS A 189 -8.06 13.22 13.27
N LYS A 190 -7.99 11.91 13.38
CA LYS A 190 -6.76 11.14 13.55
C LYS A 190 -6.61 10.10 12.44
N VAL A 191 -6.65 10.56 11.21
CA VAL A 191 -6.50 9.71 10.02
C VAL A 191 -5.16 10.00 9.38
N GLY A 192 -4.32 8.98 9.24
CA GLY A 192 -3.06 9.05 8.51
C GLY A 192 -3.12 8.27 7.21
N CYS A 193 -2.19 8.53 6.31
CA CYS A 193 -2.04 7.75 5.09
C CYS A 193 -0.58 7.46 4.76
N MET A 194 -0.34 6.38 4.03
CA MET A 194 1.00 6.02 3.58
C MET A 194 0.98 5.15 2.34
N GLY A 195 2.06 5.27 1.57
CA GLY A 195 2.36 4.42 0.43
C GLY A 195 3.82 4.52 0.02
N ALA A 196 4.24 3.58 -0.82
CA ALA A 196 5.61 3.52 -1.31
C ALA A 196 5.67 3.58 -2.83
N SER A 197 6.75 4.11 -3.38
CA SER A 197 6.97 4.16 -4.83
C SER A 197 5.84 4.95 -5.50
N TYR A 198 5.07 4.32 -6.38
CA TYR A 198 3.85 4.90 -6.91
C TYR A 198 2.86 5.29 -5.77
N GLY A 199 2.81 4.50 -4.68
CA GLY A 199 2.04 4.85 -3.48
C GLY A 199 2.61 6.06 -2.73
N GLY A 200 3.93 6.27 -2.81
CA GLY A 200 4.59 7.48 -2.32
C GLY A 200 4.16 8.71 -3.13
N PHE A 201 4.21 8.61 -4.48
CA PHE A 201 3.62 9.63 -5.37
C PHE A 201 2.17 9.91 -4.99
N MET A 202 1.35 8.87 -4.84
CA MET A 202 -0.07 9.01 -4.49
C MET A 202 -0.24 9.71 -3.14
N THR A 203 0.60 9.40 -2.15
CA THR A 203 0.57 10.07 -0.85
C THR A 203 0.87 11.57 -0.98
N GLU A 204 1.91 11.93 -1.72
CA GLU A 204 2.27 13.33 -1.96
C GLU A 204 1.18 14.07 -2.74
N TYR A 205 0.64 13.45 -3.78
CA TYR A 205 -0.43 14.01 -4.60
C TYR A 205 -1.73 14.20 -3.80
N LEU A 206 -2.11 13.26 -2.94
CA LEU A 206 -3.28 13.38 -2.08
C LEU A 206 -3.21 14.62 -1.18
N GLN A 207 -2.03 14.98 -0.65
CA GLN A 207 -1.90 16.17 0.20
C GLN A 207 -2.10 17.47 -0.59
N THR A 208 -1.99 17.44 -1.91
CA THR A 208 -2.35 18.59 -2.77
C THR A 208 -3.84 18.67 -3.08
N ARG A 209 -4.62 17.63 -2.73
CA ARG A 209 -6.02 17.46 -3.11
C ARG A 209 -7.00 17.52 -1.93
N THR A 210 -6.53 17.28 -0.72
CA THR A 210 -7.41 17.18 0.46
C THR A 210 -6.66 17.40 1.76
N ASP A 211 -7.35 17.99 2.75
CA ASP A 211 -6.89 18.11 4.14
C ASP A 211 -7.46 16.98 5.04
N LEU A 212 -7.84 15.85 4.44
CA LEU A 212 -8.45 14.71 5.14
C LEU A 212 -7.49 14.06 6.14
N PHE A 213 -6.20 14.10 5.86
CA PHE A 213 -5.18 13.38 6.61
C PHE A 213 -4.47 14.29 7.62
N ALA A 214 -4.32 13.80 8.86
CA ALA A 214 -3.60 14.49 9.94
C ALA A 214 -2.09 14.17 9.93
N ALA A 215 -1.67 13.14 9.22
CA ALA A 215 -0.27 12.79 8.99
C ALA A 215 -0.12 11.94 7.72
N ALA A 216 0.99 12.09 7.01
CA ALA A 216 1.26 11.31 5.81
C ALA A 216 2.70 10.81 5.76
N ILE A 217 2.92 9.64 5.15
CA ILE A 217 4.25 9.07 4.91
C ILE A 217 4.39 8.68 3.44
N SER A 218 5.35 9.26 2.76
CA SER A 218 5.77 8.88 1.41
C SER A 218 7.12 8.15 1.48
N HIS A 219 7.17 6.90 1.06
CA HIS A 219 8.41 6.14 0.93
C HIS A 219 8.79 6.06 -0.55
N ALA A 220 9.97 6.56 -0.90
CA ALA A 220 10.50 6.57 -2.26
C ALA A 220 9.47 7.08 -3.28
N GLY A 221 8.77 8.17 -2.94
CA GLY A 221 7.72 8.77 -3.76
C GLY A 221 8.26 9.59 -4.93
N ILE A 222 7.38 9.92 -5.84
CA ILE A 222 7.67 10.69 -7.06
C ILE A 222 6.97 12.04 -6.93
N SER A 223 7.72 13.09 -6.65
CA SER A 223 7.17 14.44 -6.47
C SER A 223 6.98 15.20 -7.78
N ASN A 224 7.74 14.83 -8.81
CA ASN A 224 7.73 15.46 -10.12
C ASN A 224 7.70 14.41 -11.23
N ILE A 225 6.53 14.23 -11.83
CA ILE A 225 6.31 13.22 -12.87
C ILE A 225 7.20 13.47 -14.10
N ALA A 226 7.53 14.73 -14.42
CA ALA A 226 8.36 15.06 -15.56
C ALA A 226 9.83 14.68 -15.34
N SER A 227 10.39 14.91 -14.13
CA SER A 227 11.75 14.47 -13.81
C SER A 227 11.85 12.95 -13.73
N TYR A 228 10.84 12.30 -13.14
CA TYR A 228 10.77 10.85 -13.09
C TYR A 228 10.65 10.19 -14.47
N TRP A 229 9.89 10.83 -15.39
CA TRP A 229 9.76 10.35 -16.77
C TRP A 229 11.11 10.14 -17.46
N GLY A 230 12.05 11.06 -17.26
CA GLY A 230 13.39 10.96 -17.87
C GLY A 230 14.45 10.29 -16.99
N GLY A 231 14.31 10.34 -15.67
CA GLY A 231 15.32 9.90 -14.70
C GLY A 231 14.99 8.64 -13.92
N GLY A 232 13.74 8.21 -13.88
CA GLY A 232 13.30 7.03 -13.15
C GLY A 232 13.46 5.73 -13.95
N TYR A 233 13.65 4.62 -13.23
CA TYR A 233 13.83 3.30 -13.87
C TYR A 233 12.65 2.92 -14.79
N TRP A 234 11.42 3.15 -14.32
CA TRP A 234 10.21 2.88 -15.09
C TRP A 234 9.74 4.10 -15.92
N GLY A 235 10.40 5.25 -15.81
CA GLY A 235 9.97 6.54 -16.32
C GLY A 235 9.28 6.50 -17.67
N HIS A 236 10.05 6.58 -18.77
CA HIS A 236 9.45 6.58 -20.10
C HIS A 236 8.83 5.21 -20.48
N THR A 237 9.38 4.08 -20.02
CA THR A 237 8.84 2.75 -20.32
C THR A 237 7.41 2.56 -19.79
N TYR A 238 7.19 2.98 -18.54
CA TYR A 238 5.85 3.02 -17.97
C TYR A 238 5.00 4.11 -18.65
N GLY A 239 5.62 5.24 -18.96
CA GLY A 239 5.00 6.34 -19.69
C GLY A 239 4.45 5.93 -21.03
N GLU A 240 5.16 5.11 -21.81
CA GLU A 240 4.66 4.62 -23.11
C GLU A 240 3.40 3.76 -22.97
N THR A 241 3.26 3.02 -21.89
CA THR A 241 2.11 2.14 -21.65
C THR A 241 0.95 2.86 -20.96
N ALA A 242 1.22 3.57 -19.85
CA ALA A 242 0.19 4.19 -19.02
C ALA A 242 -0.12 5.65 -19.40
N GLN A 243 0.75 6.28 -20.18
CA GLN A 243 0.64 7.66 -20.61
C GLN A 243 0.66 7.80 -22.15
N TYR A 244 0.03 6.87 -22.81
CA TYR A 244 0.06 6.74 -24.27
C TYR A 244 -0.19 8.07 -24.98
N GLY A 245 0.79 8.50 -25.81
CA GLY A 245 0.74 9.78 -26.52
C GLY A 245 0.95 11.02 -25.66
N SER A 246 1.21 10.88 -24.34
CA SER A 246 1.41 11.99 -23.41
C SER A 246 2.87 12.09 -22.97
N TYR A 247 3.43 13.28 -23.10
CA TYR A 247 4.82 13.60 -22.79
C TYR A 247 4.91 14.90 -22.00
N PRO A 248 6.03 15.18 -21.31
CA PRO A 248 6.20 16.42 -20.53
C PRO A 248 5.93 17.70 -21.32
N TRP A 249 6.21 17.71 -22.61
CA TRP A 249 6.05 18.88 -23.48
C TRP A 249 4.65 19.03 -24.12
N ASN A 250 3.80 18.00 -24.11
CA ASN A 250 2.48 18.07 -24.73
C ASN A 250 1.30 17.88 -23.77
N ASN A 251 1.54 17.46 -22.53
CA ASN A 251 0.49 17.25 -21.54
C ASN A 251 0.83 17.82 -20.15
N PRO A 252 0.84 19.15 -19.98
CA PRO A 252 1.11 19.76 -18.67
C PRO A 252 0.04 19.45 -17.62
N GLU A 253 -1.17 19.09 -18.02
CA GLU A 253 -2.23 18.65 -17.11
C GLU A 253 -1.81 17.41 -16.30
N LEU A 254 -1.11 16.49 -16.92
CA LEU A 254 -0.59 15.31 -16.27
C LEU A 254 0.73 15.60 -15.56
N TYR A 255 1.71 16.12 -16.28
CA TYR A 255 3.09 16.22 -15.80
C TYR A 255 3.32 17.32 -14.77
N VAL A 256 2.57 18.41 -14.85
CA VAL A 256 2.70 19.56 -13.93
C VAL A 256 1.62 19.52 -12.86
N LYS A 257 0.33 19.47 -13.26
CA LYS A 257 -0.77 19.60 -12.30
C LYS A 257 -0.94 18.40 -11.37
N GLN A 258 -0.44 17.22 -11.75
CA GLN A 258 -0.45 16.05 -10.87
C GLN A 258 0.88 15.84 -10.12
N SER A 259 1.90 16.64 -10.38
CA SER A 259 3.14 16.62 -9.63
C SER A 259 3.00 17.40 -8.33
N ALA A 260 3.29 16.75 -7.20
CA ALA A 260 3.19 17.36 -5.87
C ALA A 260 4.14 18.56 -5.73
N LEU A 261 5.32 18.51 -6.35
CA LEU A 261 6.30 19.58 -6.32
C LEU A 261 5.72 20.92 -6.81
N PHE A 262 5.00 20.92 -7.93
CA PHE A 262 4.41 22.15 -8.51
C PHE A 262 3.14 22.62 -7.79
N ASN A 263 2.68 21.87 -6.80
CA ASN A 263 1.53 22.15 -5.97
C ASN A 263 1.89 22.08 -4.46
N ALA A 264 3.15 22.23 -4.11
CA ALA A 264 3.65 22.10 -2.75
C ALA A 264 3.03 23.12 -1.78
N ASP A 265 2.63 24.30 -2.29
CA ASP A 265 1.92 25.34 -1.55
C ASP A 265 0.58 24.86 -0.94
N LYS A 266 -0.04 23.85 -1.54
CA LYS A 266 -1.30 23.25 -1.08
C LYS A 266 -1.10 22.19 0.01
N ILE A 267 0.12 21.76 0.28
CA ILE A 267 0.42 20.70 1.25
C ILE A 267 0.51 21.31 2.65
N HIS A 268 -0.45 20.98 3.51
CA HIS A 268 -0.50 21.43 4.91
C HIS A 268 -0.27 20.29 5.92
N THR A 269 -0.58 19.05 5.51
CA THR A 269 -0.42 17.84 6.33
C THR A 269 1.05 17.60 6.68
N PRO A 270 1.38 17.29 7.95
CA PRO A 270 2.70 16.80 8.30
C PRO A 270 3.12 15.61 7.44
N LEU A 271 4.24 15.75 6.72
CA LEU A 271 4.70 14.78 5.74
C LEU A 271 6.08 14.22 6.11
N LEU A 272 6.16 12.91 6.25
CA LEU A 272 7.42 12.19 6.34
C LEU A 272 7.81 11.63 4.97
N LEU A 273 8.99 12.00 4.50
CA LEU A 273 9.64 11.46 3.31
C LEU A 273 10.71 10.47 3.74
N LEU A 274 10.62 9.23 3.28
CA LEU A 274 11.60 8.16 3.51
C LEU A 274 12.20 7.73 2.18
N HIS A 275 13.54 7.62 2.08
CA HIS A 275 14.20 7.23 0.83
C HIS A 275 15.53 6.53 1.06
N GLY A 276 15.79 5.45 0.33
CA GLY A 276 17.10 4.79 0.31
C GLY A 276 18.11 5.58 -0.52
N THR A 277 19.31 5.82 -0.01
CA THR A 277 20.31 6.65 -0.74
C THR A 277 20.86 5.99 -2.01
N ALA A 278 20.72 4.67 -2.13
CA ALA A 278 21.11 3.88 -3.31
C ALA A 278 19.91 3.41 -4.14
N ASP A 279 18.77 4.11 -4.05
CA ASP A 279 17.57 3.76 -4.81
C ASP A 279 17.82 3.90 -6.31
N THR A 280 17.77 2.78 -7.02
CA THR A 280 17.94 2.68 -8.47
C THR A 280 16.64 2.73 -9.25
N ASN A 281 15.51 2.74 -8.56
CA ASN A 281 14.17 2.75 -9.16
C ASN A 281 13.57 4.16 -9.21
N VAL A 282 13.53 4.82 -8.05
CA VAL A 282 13.10 6.22 -7.93
C VAL A 282 14.29 7.04 -7.45
N PRO A 283 14.79 8.00 -8.25
CA PRO A 283 15.91 8.85 -7.84
C PRO A 283 15.60 9.62 -6.55
N THR A 284 16.56 9.69 -5.63
CA THR A 284 16.40 10.35 -4.31
C THR A 284 16.07 11.84 -4.40
N ASN A 285 16.43 12.48 -5.53
CA ASN A 285 16.06 13.88 -5.77
C ASN A 285 14.54 14.10 -5.80
N GLU A 286 13.74 13.09 -6.07
CA GLU A 286 12.28 13.20 -5.99
C GLU A 286 11.83 13.59 -4.58
N SER A 287 12.31 12.90 -3.54
CA SER A 287 12.04 13.30 -2.16
C SER A 287 12.75 14.60 -1.76
N GLN A 288 13.98 14.80 -2.20
CA GLN A 288 14.78 15.97 -1.82
C GLN A 288 14.19 17.30 -2.31
N GLN A 289 13.70 17.35 -3.55
CA GLN A 289 13.12 18.57 -4.11
C GLN A 289 11.80 18.94 -3.40
N LEU A 290 10.95 17.96 -3.07
CA LEU A 290 9.72 18.22 -2.32
C LEU A 290 10.00 18.64 -0.88
N PHE A 291 10.98 17.99 -0.21
CA PHE A 291 11.43 18.41 1.11
C PHE A 291 11.91 19.86 1.11
N THR A 292 12.73 20.25 0.12
CA THR A 292 13.23 21.62 0.00
C THR A 292 12.07 22.62 -0.19
N ALA A 293 11.13 22.32 -1.07
CA ALA A 293 9.96 23.16 -1.31
C ALA A 293 9.12 23.36 -0.04
N LEU A 294 8.82 22.27 0.67
CA LEU A 294 8.02 22.33 1.91
C LEU A 294 8.75 23.04 3.04
N ARG A 295 10.08 22.91 3.14
CA ARG A 295 10.91 23.66 4.10
C ARG A 295 10.85 25.16 3.83
N ILE A 296 10.98 25.57 2.58
CA ILE A 296 10.88 26.99 2.17
C ILE A 296 9.49 27.56 2.51
N LEU A 297 8.44 26.75 2.32
CA LEU A 297 7.06 27.11 2.64
C LEU A 297 6.74 27.06 4.15
N GLY A 298 7.70 26.67 5.01
CA GLY A 298 7.48 26.56 6.45
C GLY A 298 6.51 25.43 6.84
N ARG A 299 6.37 24.41 6.00
CA ARG A 299 5.46 23.27 6.24
C ARG A 299 6.12 22.21 7.15
N PRO A 300 5.33 21.49 7.97
CA PRO A 300 5.85 20.41 8.80
C PRO A 300 6.26 19.21 7.92
N VAL A 301 7.55 19.07 7.67
CA VAL A 301 8.13 18.00 6.86
C VAL A 301 9.39 17.46 7.49
N SER A 302 9.57 16.15 7.43
CA SER A 302 10.81 15.45 7.77
C SER A 302 11.27 14.61 6.58
N TYR A 303 12.58 14.60 6.31
CA TYR A 303 13.19 13.75 5.29
C TYR A 303 14.25 12.87 5.93
N ILE A 304 14.07 11.57 5.86
CA ILE A 304 14.94 10.56 6.43
C ILE A 304 15.49 9.69 5.32
N GLN A 305 16.80 9.71 5.19
CA GLN A 305 17.55 8.89 4.25
C GLN A 305 18.03 7.61 4.94
N ILE A 306 17.90 6.49 4.23
CA ILE A 306 18.39 5.19 4.68
C ILE A 306 19.64 4.89 3.88
N GLU A 307 20.79 5.08 4.53
CA GLU A 307 22.09 5.01 3.88
C GLU A 307 22.37 3.65 3.26
N GLY A 308 22.75 3.63 1.98
CA GLY A 308 23.02 2.40 1.20
C GLY A 308 21.81 1.54 0.87
N ALA A 309 20.60 1.86 1.35
CA ALA A 309 19.40 1.12 0.99
C ALA A 309 18.97 1.44 -0.45
N ASN A 310 18.51 0.40 -1.16
CA ASN A 310 17.88 0.54 -2.46
C ASN A 310 16.36 0.80 -2.29
N HIS A 311 15.59 0.73 -3.36
CA HIS A 311 14.14 0.96 -3.41
C HIS A 311 13.34 0.15 -2.37
N VAL A 312 13.78 -1.06 -2.08
CA VAL A 312 13.25 -1.89 -1.00
C VAL A 312 14.30 -2.04 0.08
N VAL A 313 13.97 -1.69 1.31
CA VAL A 313 14.86 -1.85 2.46
C VAL A 313 14.92 -3.33 2.86
N THR A 314 15.99 -4.02 2.48
CA THR A 314 16.15 -5.47 2.69
C THR A 314 17.06 -5.83 3.87
N ASP A 315 18.02 -4.96 4.22
CA ASP A 315 18.86 -5.16 5.41
C ASP A 315 17.98 -5.17 6.68
N TYR A 316 18.18 -6.16 7.53
CA TYR A 316 17.36 -6.35 8.73
C TYR A 316 17.45 -5.17 9.70
N GLY A 317 18.63 -4.71 10.00
CA GLY A 317 18.85 -3.62 10.96
C GLY A 317 18.26 -2.29 10.47
N GLN A 318 18.46 -1.99 9.19
CA GLN A 318 17.88 -0.82 8.54
C GLN A 318 16.35 -0.92 8.48
N ARG A 319 15.81 -2.11 8.18
CA ARG A 319 14.37 -2.35 8.10
C ARG A 319 13.69 -2.16 9.46
N VAL A 320 14.29 -2.62 10.53
CA VAL A 320 13.76 -2.38 11.89
C VAL A 320 13.70 -0.88 12.18
N LYS A 321 14.76 -0.15 11.93
CA LYS A 321 14.80 1.32 12.13
C LYS A 321 13.78 2.05 11.26
N TRP A 322 13.67 1.64 10.00
CA TRP A 322 12.71 2.19 9.06
C TRP A 322 11.25 1.98 9.54
N GLN A 323 10.91 0.76 9.99
CA GLN A 323 9.59 0.47 10.55
C GLN A 323 9.33 1.25 11.83
N GLN A 324 10.30 1.33 12.74
CA GLN A 324 10.19 2.14 13.96
C GLN A 324 9.96 3.63 13.64
N THR A 325 10.60 4.14 12.61
CA THR A 325 10.40 5.52 12.15
C THR A 325 8.97 5.77 11.67
N ILE A 326 8.41 4.85 10.87
CA ILE A 326 7.01 4.91 10.44
C ILE A 326 6.06 4.91 11.64
N MET A 327 6.26 3.99 12.56
CA MET A 327 5.42 3.83 13.75
C MET A 327 5.50 5.05 14.66
N ALA A 328 6.70 5.57 14.91
CA ALA A 328 6.91 6.75 15.74
C ALA A 328 6.31 8.03 15.12
N TRP A 329 6.33 8.16 13.78
CA TRP A 329 5.68 9.27 13.09
C TRP A 329 4.17 9.29 13.32
N PHE A 330 3.53 8.16 13.09
CA PHE A 330 2.08 8.05 13.32
C PHE A 330 1.72 8.16 14.80
N ALA A 331 2.51 7.61 15.72
CA ALA A 331 2.29 7.77 17.15
C ALA A 331 2.33 9.26 17.57
N LYS A 332 3.30 10.02 17.06
CA LYS A 332 3.43 11.47 17.32
C LYS A 332 2.18 12.23 16.89
N TYR A 333 1.71 12.04 15.68
CA TYR A 333 0.64 12.87 15.12
C TYR A 333 -0.78 12.34 15.37
N LEU A 334 -0.95 11.03 15.52
CA LEU A 334 -2.28 10.42 15.64
C LEU A 334 -2.60 9.92 17.05
N GLN A 335 -1.58 9.58 17.86
CA GLN A 335 -1.77 9.11 19.23
C GLN A 335 -1.30 10.13 20.27
N GLY A 336 -0.59 11.19 19.86
CA GLY A 336 -0.05 12.22 20.75
C GLY A 336 1.22 11.78 21.49
N ASP A 337 1.85 10.68 21.07
CA ASP A 337 3.11 10.16 21.62
C ASP A 337 4.32 10.66 20.82
N ALA A 338 4.81 11.85 21.15
CA ALA A 338 6.04 12.40 20.58
C ALA A 338 7.32 11.83 21.24
N ALA A 339 7.20 11.14 22.37
CA ALA A 339 8.38 10.64 23.10
C ALA A 339 9.13 9.59 22.28
N TRP A 340 8.41 8.72 21.59
CA TRP A 340 9.03 7.71 20.74
C TRP A 340 9.83 8.34 19.58
N TRP A 341 9.26 9.35 18.89
CA TRP A 341 9.96 10.08 17.82
C TRP A 341 11.27 10.71 18.32
N LYS A 342 11.22 11.38 19.49
CA LYS A 342 12.40 11.97 20.13
C LYS A 342 13.41 10.90 20.58
N GLY A 343 12.91 9.76 21.08
CA GLY A 343 13.74 8.63 21.48
C GLY A 343 14.57 8.01 20.34
N LEU A 344 14.11 8.12 19.09
CA LEU A 344 14.83 7.74 17.88
C LEU A 344 15.89 8.80 17.46
N GLY A 345 16.02 9.92 18.19
CA GLY A 345 16.97 10.99 17.91
C GLY A 345 16.47 12.05 16.93
N PHE A 346 15.19 12.02 16.54
CA PHE A 346 14.63 13.00 15.62
C PHE A 346 14.16 14.25 16.39
N LYS A 347 14.37 15.41 15.76
CA LYS A 347 13.90 16.71 16.28
C LYS A 347 12.46 16.99 15.80
N ASP A 348 11.79 17.88 16.51
CA ASP A 348 10.47 18.39 16.11
C ASP A 348 10.54 19.29 14.90
#